data_d031dceda4812f79abd43f35e2ec8ae6
#
_entry.id   d031dceda4812f79abd43f35e2ec8ae6
#
_cell.length_a   1.000
_cell.length_b   1.000
_cell.length_c   1.000
_cell.angle_alpha   90.00
_cell.angle_beta   90.00
_cell.angle_gamma   90.00
#
_symmetry.space_group_name_H-M   'P 1'
#
loop_
_entity.id
_entity.type
_entity.pdbx_description
1 polymer ?
#
loop_
_entity_poly.entity_id
_entity_poly.type
_entity_poly.pdbx_seq_one_letter_code
_entity_poly.pdbx_strand_id
1 'polypeptide(L)'
;MARTVKVAITGAAGQIGYSILPRLASGEVFGHDVRVSLHLLEITPALKALEGVVMELEDCAFPLLEDIVITDQADVAFDGINWGLFIGSKPRGPGMERGDLIKGNGPIFVGQGQALAKAADDVRVLVVGNPANTNGLIAMSHAHKVGIPRDRFHAMTRLDQNRAQAQLANKAGVKVADV
;
A
#
# COMPACT_ATOMS: atom_id res chain seq x y z
N MET A 1 15.41 -8.12 -21.75
CA MET A 1 15.38 -8.48 -20.32
C MET A 1 13.97 -8.22 -19.82
N ALA A 2 13.40 -9.08 -18.99
CA ALA A 2 12.11 -8.82 -18.35
C ALA A 2 12.22 -7.55 -17.48
N ARG A 3 11.18 -6.72 -17.49
CA ARG A 3 11.12 -5.52 -16.64
C ARG A 3 10.93 -5.95 -15.18
N THR A 4 11.68 -5.39 -14.26
CA THR A 4 11.45 -5.54 -12.81
C THR A 4 10.74 -4.32 -12.26
N VAL A 5 9.71 -4.52 -11.44
CA VAL A 5 8.98 -3.49 -10.72
C VAL A 5 9.23 -3.66 -9.23
N LYS A 6 9.75 -2.62 -8.57
CA LYS A 6 9.90 -2.59 -7.11
C LYS A 6 8.66 -2.01 -6.46
N VAL A 7 8.07 -2.75 -5.53
CA VAL A 7 6.83 -2.38 -4.85
C VAL A 7 7.05 -2.33 -3.35
N ALA A 8 6.86 -1.17 -2.75
CA ALA A 8 6.83 -1.06 -1.29
C ALA A 8 5.41 -1.23 -0.75
N ILE A 9 5.27 -2.03 0.29
CA ILE A 9 4.00 -2.28 0.98
C ILE A 9 4.17 -1.91 2.45
N THR A 10 3.42 -0.91 2.93
CA THR A 10 3.39 -0.56 4.35
C THR A 10 2.30 -1.33 5.07
N GLY A 11 2.57 -1.79 6.31
CA GLY A 11 1.64 -2.66 7.01
C GLY A 11 1.56 -4.04 6.37
N ALA A 12 2.68 -4.57 5.92
CA ALA A 12 2.76 -5.77 5.10
C ALA A 12 2.34 -7.05 5.86
N ALA A 13 2.52 -7.10 7.18
CA ALA A 13 2.05 -8.19 8.04
C ALA A 13 0.57 -8.08 8.43
N GLY A 14 -0.11 -6.96 8.09
CA GLY A 14 -1.53 -6.78 8.32
C GLY A 14 -2.38 -7.59 7.33
N GLN A 15 -3.67 -7.78 7.64
CA GLN A 15 -4.58 -8.61 6.83
C GLN A 15 -4.64 -8.20 5.35
N ILE A 16 -4.68 -6.89 5.07
CA ILE A 16 -4.74 -6.40 3.68
C ILE A 16 -3.37 -6.60 3.00
N GLY A 17 -2.27 -6.27 3.70
CA GLY A 17 -0.92 -6.50 3.22
C GLY A 17 -0.71 -7.97 2.85
N TYR A 18 -0.95 -8.86 3.79
CA TYR A 18 -0.87 -10.30 3.58
C TYR A 18 -1.69 -10.79 2.37
N SER A 19 -2.91 -10.30 2.21
CA SER A 19 -3.79 -10.74 1.11
C SER A 19 -3.35 -10.26 -0.28
N ILE A 20 -2.62 -9.13 -0.38
CA ILE A 20 -2.19 -8.60 -1.67
C ILE A 20 -0.83 -9.16 -2.13
N LEU A 21 0.02 -9.61 -1.20
CA LEU A 21 1.38 -10.04 -1.50
C LEU A 21 1.45 -11.20 -2.51
N PRO A 22 0.69 -12.31 -2.38
CA PRO A 22 0.69 -13.38 -3.36
C PRO A 22 0.23 -12.92 -4.75
N ARG A 23 -0.71 -11.98 -4.83
CA ARG A 23 -1.21 -11.43 -6.11
C ARG A 23 -0.17 -10.55 -6.81
N LEU A 24 0.64 -9.83 -6.05
CA LEU A 24 1.77 -9.09 -6.59
C LEU A 24 2.84 -10.04 -7.14
N ALA A 25 3.18 -11.07 -6.34
CA ALA A 25 4.22 -12.03 -6.66
C ALA A 25 3.86 -12.97 -7.83
N SER A 26 2.56 -13.30 -8.01
CA SER A 26 2.08 -14.18 -9.09
C SER A 26 1.99 -13.52 -10.47
N GLY A 27 2.11 -12.19 -10.56
CA GLY A 27 1.94 -11.43 -11.80
C GLY A 27 0.51 -10.99 -12.10
N GLU A 28 -0.47 -11.24 -11.21
CA GLU A 28 -1.86 -10.81 -11.41
C GLU A 28 -2.01 -9.28 -11.51
N VAL A 29 -1.08 -8.51 -10.91
CA VAL A 29 -1.18 -7.04 -10.85
C VAL A 29 -0.41 -6.37 -11.98
N PHE A 30 0.82 -6.81 -12.27
CA PHE A 30 1.72 -6.15 -13.22
C PHE A 30 1.87 -6.90 -14.56
N GLY A 31 1.31 -8.11 -14.66
CA GLY A 31 1.44 -8.97 -15.84
C GLY A 31 2.46 -10.10 -15.62
N HIS A 32 2.28 -11.17 -16.40
CA HIS A 32 3.07 -12.40 -16.26
C HIS A 32 4.47 -12.32 -16.89
N ASP A 33 4.82 -11.20 -17.49
CA ASP A 33 6.13 -10.88 -18.08
C ASP A 33 6.94 -9.88 -17.24
N VAL A 34 6.39 -9.44 -16.08
CA VAL A 34 7.01 -8.46 -15.17
C VAL A 34 7.46 -9.16 -13.89
N ARG A 35 8.75 -9.03 -13.57
CA ARG A 35 9.30 -9.45 -12.29
C ARG A 35 8.97 -8.44 -11.20
N VAL A 36 8.86 -8.88 -9.96
CA VAL A 36 8.51 -8.04 -8.81
C VAL A 36 9.54 -8.21 -7.71
N SER A 37 10.05 -7.09 -7.20
CA SER A 37 10.79 -7.02 -5.94
C SER A 37 9.87 -6.38 -4.89
N LEU A 38 9.67 -7.05 -3.76
CA LEU A 38 8.78 -6.62 -2.69
C LEU A 38 9.58 -5.99 -1.55
N HIS A 39 9.28 -4.74 -1.22
CA HIS A 39 9.85 -4.02 -0.08
C HIS A 39 8.78 -3.92 1.01
N LEU A 40 8.91 -4.71 2.06
CA LEU A 40 7.92 -4.90 3.09
C LEU A 40 8.24 -4.05 4.32
N LEU A 41 7.46 -3.00 4.54
CA LEU A 41 7.63 -2.08 5.65
C LEU A 41 6.62 -2.40 6.77
N GLU A 42 7.14 -2.59 7.95
CA GLU A 42 6.35 -2.80 9.17
C GLU A 42 6.93 -2.02 10.37
N ILE A 43 6.16 -1.94 11.43
CA ILE A 43 6.67 -1.45 12.72
C ILE A 43 7.57 -2.51 13.37
N THR A 44 8.59 -2.10 14.11
CA THR A 44 9.56 -3.01 14.75
C THR A 44 8.91 -4.20 15.48
N PRO A 45 7.81 -4.05 16.28
CA PRO A 45 7.18 -5.18 16.96
C PRO A 45 6.55 -6.22 16.02
N ALA A 46 6.24 -5.86 14.76
CA ALA A 46 5.61 -6.75 13.81
C ALA A 46 6.60 -7.41 12.83
N LEU A 47 7.89 -7.08 12.88
CA LEU A 47 8.91 -7.67 12.00
C LEU A 47 8.95 -9.19 12.10
N LYS A 48 8.84 -9.76 13.31
CA LYS A 48 8.81 -11.21 13.50
C LYS A 48 7.60 -11.88 12.81
N ALA A 49 6.44 -11.24 12.83
CA ALA A 49 5.27 -11.73 12.09
C ALA A 49 5.48 -11.62 10.58
N LEU A 50 6.14 -10.57 10.13
CA LEU A 50 6.48 -10.36 8.73
C LEU A 50 7.46 -11.41 8.19
N GLU A 51 8.42 -11.87 9.01
CA GLU A 51 9.30 -13.00 8.66
C GLU A 51 8.48 -14.26 8.32
N GLY A 52 7.43 -14.56 9.11
CA GLY A 52 6.53 -15.67 8.81
C GLY A 52 5.80 -15.52 7.47
N VAL A 53 5.33 -14.31 7.14
CA VAL A 53 4.71 -14.02 5.85
C VAL A 53 5.68 -14.23 4.69
N VAL A 54 6.95 -13.86 4.87
CA VAL A 54 7.99 -14.08 3.85
C VAL A 54 8.25 -15.56 3.64
N MET A 55 8.34 -16.37 4.70
CA MET A 55 8.47 -17.82 4.58
C MET A 55 7.34 -18.44 3.75
N GLU A 56 6.10 -17.99 3.96
CA GLU A 56 4.95 -18.45 3.16
C GLU A 56 5.06 -18.03 1.68
N LEU A 57 5.59 -16.83 1.38
CA LEU A 57 5.82 -16.40 0.01
C LEU A 57 6.93 -17.22 -0.67
N GLU A 58 7.99 -17.57 0.08
CA GLU A 58 9.07 -18.44 -0.39
C GLU A 58 8.57 -19.85 -0.68
N ASP A 59 7.71 -20.41 0.20
CA ASP A 59 7.06 -21.71 0.01
C ASP A 59 6.18 -21.75 -1.26
N CYS A 60 5.57 -20.62 -1.65
CA CYS A 60 4.81 -20.51 -2.89
C CYS A 60 5.68 -20.58 -4.15
N ALA A 61 6.98 -20.32 -4.06
CA ALA A 61 7.95 -20.39 -5.16
C ALA A 61 7.49 -19.61 -6.42
N PHE A 62 6.99 -18.40 -6.26
CA PHE A 62 6.51 -17.58 -7.37
C PHE A 62 7.62 -17.25 -8.36
N PRO A 63 7.51 -17.63 -9.65
CA PRO A 63 8.60 -17.48 -10.62
C PRO A 63 8.90 -16.02 -10.99
N LEU A 64 7.99 -15.09 -10.67
CA LEU A 64 8.14 -13.66 -10.93
C LEU A 64 8.63 -12.87 -9.71
N LEU A 65 8.67 -13.49 -8.54
CA LEU A 65 9.20 -12.86 -7.33
C LEU A 65 10.74 -12.91 -7.39
N GLU A 66 11.37 -11.74 -7.48
CA GLU A 66 12.82 -11.63 -7.66
C GLU A 66 13.55 -11.42 -6.34
N ASP A 67 12.96 -10.60 -5.45
CA ASP A 67 13.58 -10.24 -4.18
C ASP A 67 12.54 -9.80 -3.16
N ILE A 68 12.87 -9.95 -1.84
CA ILE A 68 12.05 -9.49 -0.73
C ILE A 68 12.95 -8.76 0.27
N VAL A 69 12.65 -7.50 0.55
CA VAL A 69 13.28 -6.69 1.58
C VAL A 69 12.31 -6.51 2.75
N ILE A 70 12.74 -6.84 3.97
CA ILE A 70 11.99 -6.61 5.22
C ILE A 70 12.67 -5.48 5.98
N THR A 71 11.90 -4.48 6.44
CA THR A 71 12.46 -3.38 7.22
C THR A 71 11.38 -2.64 8.02
N ASP A 72 11.81 -1.95 9.08
CA ASP A 72 11.01 -0.95 9.82
C ASP A 72 11.41 0.50 9.47
N GLN A 73 12.32 0.67 8.48
CA GLN A 73 12.84 1.96 8.05
C GLN A 73 12.27 2.33 6.68
N ALA A 74 11.47 3.40 6.63
CA ALA A 74 10.85 3.85 5.39
C ALA A 74 11.86 4.20 4.29
N ASP A 75 13.02 4.74 4.67
CA ASP A 75 14.11 5.09 3.75
C ASP A 75 14.70 3.88 3.03
N VAL A 76 14.71 2.73 3.71
CA VAL A 76 15.18 1.45 3.14
C VAL A 76 14.07 0.85 2.27
N ALA A 77 12.83 0.85 2.78
CA ALA A 77 11.70 0.30 2.04
C ALA A 77 11.44 1.03 0.72
N PHE A 78 11.67 2.34 0.67
CA PHE A 78 11.31 3.16 -0.49
C PHE A 78 12.46 3.41 -1.46
N ASP A 79 13.61 2.76 -1.25
CA ASP A 79 14.76 2.90 -2.13
C ASP A 79 14.52 2.32 -3.52
N GLY A 80 14.43 3.21 -4.51
CA GLY A 80 14.23 2.86 -5.92
C GLY A 80 12.89 2.22 -6.27
N ILE A 81 11.85 2.35 -5.43
CA ILE A 81 10.52 1.79 -5.71
C ILE A 81 9.82 2.49 -6.86
N ASN A 82 9.07 1.73 -7.67
CA ASN A 82 8.17 2.23 -8.69
C ASN A 82 6.73 2.37 -8.17
N TRP A 83 6.35 1.59 -7.13
CA TRP A 83 5.03 1.62 -6.53
C TRP A 83 5.11 1.60 -5.01
N GLY A 84 4.35 2.52 -4.37
CA GLY A 84 4.13 2.52 -2.93
C GLY A 84 2.66 2.20 -2.62
N LEU A 85 2.40 1.07 -1.96
CA LEU A 85 1.09 0.70 -1.44
C LEU A 85 1.05 1.04 0.04
N PHE A 86 0.51 2.21 0.39
CA PHE A 86 0.46 2.72 1.75
C PHE A 86 -0.79 2.20 2.47
N ILE A 87 -0.70 0.96 2.95
CA ILE A 87 -1.79 0.21 3.58
C ILE A 87 -1.78 0.42 5.09
N GLY A 88 -0.60 0.41 5.70
CA GLY A 88 -0.41 0.52 7.14
C GLY A 88 -0.94 1.83 7.70
N SER A 89 -1.74 1.71 8.76
CA SER A 89 -2.23 2.85 9.55
C SER A 89 -2.65 2.35 10.93
N LYS A 90 -2.66 3.26 11.93
CA LYS A 90 -3.24 2.93 13.23
C LYS A 90 -4.74 2.73 13.08
N PRO A 91 -5.29 1.60 13.54
CA PRO A 91 -6.73 1.36 13.50
C PRO A 91 -7.48 2.30 14.45
N ARG A 92 -8.77 2.51 14.17
CA ARG A 92 -9.65 3.23 15.08
C ARG A 92 -9.94 2.36 16.30
N GLY A 93 -9.57 2.85 17.50
CA GLY A 93 -9.91 2.21 18.76
C GLY A 93 -11.30 2.61 19.28
N PRO A 94 -11.84 1.87 20.28
CA PRO A 94 -13.07 2.26 20.95
C PRO A 94 -12.97 3.67 21.53
N GLY A 95 -14.02 4.50 21.32
CA GLY A 95 -14.08 5.87 21.83
C GLY A 95 -13.23 6.91 21.08
N MET A 96 -12.44 6.52 20.06
CA MET A 96 -11.69 7.48 19.26
C MET A 96 -12.59 8.21 18.27
N GLU A 97 -12.45 9.52 18.21
CA GLU A 97 -13.04 10.34 17.16
C GLU A 97 -12.18 10.36 15.89
N ARG A 98 -12.75 10.84 14.79
CA ARG A 98 -12.03 10.94 13.51
C ARG A 98 -10.81 11.88 13.60
N GLY A 99 -10.91 12.95 14.40
CA GLY A 99 -9.82 13.87 14.66
C GLY A 99 -8.61 13.23 15.33
N ASP A 100 -8.86 12.31 16.29
CA ASP A 100 -7.78 11.59 16.99
C ASP A 100 -7.07 10.62 16.05
N LEU A 101 -7.82 9.97 15.17
CA LEU A 101 -7.25 9.07 14.17
C LEU A 101 -6.33 9.84 13.19
N ILE A 102 -6.71 11.03 12.77
CA ILE A 102 -5.90 11.90 11.92
C ILE A 102 -4.61 12.32 12.66
N LYS A 103 -4.73 12.76 13.91
CA LYS A 103 -3.56 13.13 14.73
C LYS A 103 -2.60 11.95 14.93
N GLY A 104 -3.14 10.75 15.12
CA GLY A 104 -2.34 9.53 15.32
C GLY A 104 -1.66 9.01 14.06
N ASN A 105 -2.28 9.18 12.89
CA ASN A 105 -1.74 8.71 11.61
C ASN A 105 -0.90 9.77 10.87
N GLY A 106 -1.22 11.04 11.01
CA GLY A 106 -0.54 12.13 10.29
C GLY A 106 0.99 12.03 10.29
N PRO A 107 1.65 11.89 11.46
CA PRO A 107 3.11 11.76 11.53
C PRO A 107 3.67 10.59 10.73
N ILE A 108 2.96 9.46 10.65
CA ILE A 108 3.37 8.28 9.87
C ILE A 108 3.46 8.66 8.39
N PHE A 109 2.40 9.30 7.86
CA PHE A 109 2.34 9.67 6.45
C PHE A 109 3.24 10.88 6.11
N VAL A 110 3.58 11.73 7.08
CA VAL A 110 4.64 12.74 6.93
C VAL A 110 5.99 12.05 6.67
N GLY A 111 6.39 11.13 7.53
CA GLY A 111 7.66 10.39 7.38
C GLY A 111 7.71 9.59 6.09
N GLN A 112 6.64 8.87 5.75
CA GLN A 112 6.55 8.13 4.50
C GLN A 112 6.64 9.04 3.27
N GLY A 113 5.97 10.21 3.28
CA GLY A 113 6.06 11.17 2.20
C GLY A 113 7.48 11.71 2.00
N GLN A 114 8.21 11.97 3.08
CA GLN A 114 9.61 12.42 3.03
C GLN A 114 10.55 11.33 2.52
N ALA A 115 10.37 10.08 2.95
CA ALA A 115 11.20 8.95 2.55
C ALA A 115 11.10 8.62 1.05
N LEU A 116 10.05 9.05 0.35
CA LEU A 116 9.93 8.94 -1.11
C LEU A 116 11.00 9.71 -1.90
N ALA A 117 11.82 10.53 -1.25
CA ALA A 117 12.98 11.16 -1.89
C ALA A 117 13.95 10.14 -2.52
N LYS A 118 13.92 8.88 -2.08
CA LYS A 118 14.75 7.78 -2.58
C LYS A 118 14.04 6.89 -3.62
N ALA A 119 12.77 7.16 -3.91
CA ALA A 119 12.00 6.39 -4.87
C ALA A 119 12.47 6.63 -6.32
N ALA A 120 12.09 5.74 -7.23
CA ALA A 120 12.32 5.93 -8.66
C ALA A 120 11.54 7.13 -9.21
N ASP A 121 12.03 7.72 -10.30
CA ASP A 121 11.42 8.91 -10.94
C ASP A 121 9.98 8.67 -11.42
N ASP A 122 9.64 7.42 -11.69
CA ASP A 122 8.29 7.01 -12.15
C ASP A 122 7.38 6.53 -11.02
N VAL A 123 7.76 6.73 -9.76
CA VAL A 123 7.00 6.25 -8.59
C VAL A 123 5.54 6.68 -8.62
N ARG A 124 4.65 5.76 -8.26
CA ARG A 124 3.23 6.01 -7.99
C ARG A 124 2.86 5.49 -6.62
N VAL A 125 2.00 6.22 -5.92
CA VAL A 125 1.59 5.89 -4.55
C VAL A 125 0.09 5.71 -4.50
N LEU A 126 -0.35 4.56 -3.96
CA LEU A 126 -1.75 4.30 -3.63
C LEU A 126 -1.90 4.26 -2.11
N VAL A 127 -2.66 5.19 -1.56
CA VAL A 127 -2.96 5.25 -0.13
C VAL A 127 -4.28 4.54 0.16
N VAL A 128 -4.20 3.51 1.00
CA VAL A 128 -5.31 2.65 1.43
C VAL A 128 -5.65 2.88 2.90
N GLY A 129 -4.63 3.13 3.72
CA GLY A 129 -4.76 3.36 5.16
C GLY A 129 -5.68 4.53 5.50
N ASN A 130 -6.73 4.27 6.30
CA ASN A 130 -7.75 5.27 6.60
C ASN A 130 -7.32 6.28 7.69
N PRO A 131 -7.80 7.54 7.54
CA PRO A 131 -8.61 8.12 6.47
C PRO A 131 -7.80 8.38 5.18
N ALA A 132 -8.04 7.58 4.14
CA ALA A 132 -7.19 7.50 2.96
C ALA A 132 -6.98 8.85 2.25
N ASN A 133 -8.04 9.66 2.08
CA ASN A 133 -7.94 10.96 1.43
C ASN A 133 -7.05 11.93 2.23
N THR A 134 -7.22 11.99 3.56
CA THR A 134 -6.42 12.86 4.42
C THR A 134 -4.96 12.38 4.48
N ASN A 135 -4.75 11.10 4.67
CA ASN A 135 -3.43 10.49 4.72
C ASN A 135 -2.70 10.64 3.37
N GLY A 136 -3.43 10.47 2.26
CA GLY A 136 -2.92 10.70 0.91
C GLY A 136 -2.50 12.15 0.68
N LEU A 137 -3.30 13.13 1.14
CA LEU A 137 -2.96 14.55 1.06
C LEU A 137 -1.71 14.89 1.88
N ILE A 138 -1.58 14.34 3.09
CA ILE A 138 -0.41 14.53 3.95
C ILE A 138 0.85 13.97 3.26
N ALA A 139 0.83 12.70 2.85
CA ALA A 139 1.97 12.07 2.18
C ALA A 139 2.35 12.84 0.91
N MET A 140 1.39 13.17 0.05
CA MET A 140 1.58 13.93 -1.18
C MET A 140 2.23 15.30 -0.90
N SER A 141 1.75 16.02 0.12
CA SER A 141 2.26 17.36 0.44
C SER A 141 3.72 17.32 0.88
N HIS A 142 4.13 16.26 1.60
CA HIS A 142 5.50 16.08 2.05
C HIS A 142 6.40 15.51 0.96
N ALA A 143 5.93 14.58 0.15
CA ALA A 143 6.66 14.05 -0.99
C ALA A 143 6.90 15.11 -2.08
N HIS A 144 5.94 16.03 -2.28
CA HIS A 144 6.12 17.13 -3.22
C HIS A 144 7.31 18.05 -2.85
N LYS A 145 7.60 18.21 -1.56
CA LYS A 145 8.74 19.00 -1.08
C LYS A 145 10.10 18.35 -1.41
N VAL A 146 10.10 17.04 -1.69
CA VAL A 146 11.29 16.28 -2.07
C VAL A 146 11.28 15.88 -3.55
N GLY A 147 10.44 16.54 -4.36
CA GLY A 147 10.49 16.44 -5.82
C GLY A 147 9.46 15.51 -6.46
N ILE A 148 8.63 14.79 -5.70
CA ILE A 148 7.63 13.90 -6.29
C ILE A 148 6.40 14.69 -6.77
N PRO A 149 5.97 14.54 -8.04
CA PRO A 149 4.79 15.20 -8.58
C PRO A 149 3.50 14.79 -7.87
N ARG A 150 2.56 15.73 -7.74
CA ARG A 150 1.31 15.49 -7.00
C ARG A 150 0.38 14.48 -7.67
N ASP A 151 0.39 14.40 -8.99
CA ASP A 151 -0.40 13.48 -9.81
C ASP A 151 0.02 12.01 -9.69
N ARG A 152 1.11 11.75 -8.96
CA ARG A 152 1.58 10.41 -8.62
C ARG A 152 0.84 9.79 -7.43
N PHE A 153 0.01 10.57 -6.72
CA PHE A 153 -0.69 10.12 -5.51
C PHE A 153 -2.16 9.82 -5.78
N HIS A 154 -2.59 8.67 -5.28
CA HIS A 154 -3.96 8.19 -5.38
C HIS A 154 -4.45 7.75 -4.00
N ALA A 155 -5.69 8.10 -3.63
CA ALA A 155 -6.35 7.57 -2.44
C ALA A 155 -7.44 6.58 -2.88
N MET A 156 -7.46 5.39 -2.29
CA MET A 156 -8.37 4.32 -2.70
C MET A 156 -9.79 4.54 -2.17
N THR A 157 -10.75 4.75 -3.06
CA THR A 157 -12.18 4.88 -2.76
C THR A 157 -13.03 3.79 -3.42
N ARG A 158 -12.40 2.73 -3.93
CA ARG A 158 -13.09 1.64 -4.63
C ARG A 158 -14.14 0.95 -3.75
N LEU A 159 -13.87 0.78 -2.44
CA LEU A 159 -14.82 0.17 -1.52
C LEU A 159 -16.10 1.01 -1.38
N ASP A 160 -15.96 2.33 -1.32
CA ASP A 160 -17.11 3.25 -1.24
C ASP A 160 -17.95 3.19 -2.52
N GLN A 161 -17.31 3.13 -3.69
CA GLN A 161 -17.98 2.93 -4.96
C GLN A 161 -18.74 1.60 -5.00
N ASN A 162 -18.08 0.49 -4.64
CA ASN A 162 -18.71 -0.84 -4.64
C ASN A 162 -19.91 -0.90 -3.69
N ARG A 163 -19.81 -0.26 -2.52
CA ARG A 163 -20.92 -0.15 -1.57
C ARG A 163 -22.09 0.66 -2.15
N ALA A 164 -21.81 1.78 -2.81
CA ALA A 164 -22.84 2.58 -3.45
C ALA A 164 -23.56 1.78 -4.54
N GLN A 165 -22.83 1.10 -5.42
CA GLN A 165 -23.43 0.23 -6.45
C GLN A 165 -24.28 -0.87 -5.84
N ALA A 166 -23.78 -1.57 -4.80
CA ALA A 166 -24.55 -2.63 -4.14
C ALA A 166 -25.84 -2.10 -3.48
N GLN A 167 -25.80 -0.93 -2.85
CA GLN A 167 -26.98 -0.30 -2.23
C GLN A 167 -28.01 0.09 -3.29
N LEU A 168 -27.57 0.65 -4.41
CA LEU A 168 -28.45 1.02 -5.52
C LEU A 168 -29.11 -0.20 -6.16
N ALA A 169 -28.33 -1.24 -6.44
CA ALA A 169 -28.83 -2.51 -6.99
C ALA A 169 -29.87 -3.16 -6.08
N ASN A 170 -29.59 -3.26 -4.78
CA ASN A 170 -30.53 -3.79 -3.80
C ASN A 170 -31.84 -3.00 -3.74
N LYS A 171 -31.74 -1.66 -3.74
CA LYS A 171 -32.93 -0.80 -3.70
C LYS A 171 -33.76 -0.88 -4.99
N ALA A 172 -33.11 -1.05 -6.13
CA ALA A 172 -33.76 -1.19 -7.44
C ALA A 172 -34.26 -2.62 -7.73
N GLY A 173 -33.84 -3.62 -6.94
CA GLY A 173 -34.18 -5.03 -7.17
C GLY A 173 -33.49 -5.61 -8.40
N VAL A 174 -32.30 -5.10 -8.77
CA VAL A 174 -31.51 -5.54 -9.94
C VAL A 174 -30.16 -6.10 -9.52
N LYS A 175 -29.41 -6.67 -10.45
CA LYS A 175 -28.04 -7.15 -10.18
C LYS A 175 -27.06 -5.96 -10.11
N VAL A 176 -25.98 -6.13 -9.36
CA VAL A 176 -24.91 -5.11 -9.25
C VAL A 176 -24.31 -4.77 -10.62
N ALA A 177 -24.27 -5.73 -11.56
CA ALA A 177 -23.76 -5.52 -12.91
C ALA A 177 -24.66 -4.60 -13.77
N ASP A 178 -25.88 -4.34 -13.34
CA ASP A 178 -26.86 -3.53 -14.07
C ASP A 178 -26.90 -2.07 -13.57
N VAL A 179 -25.98 -1.70 -12.64
CA VAL A 179 -25.86 -0.36 -12.02
C VAL A 179 -24.61 0.38 -12.47
#